data_bccf307fee992223a5dcfa168144b0c0
#
_entry.id   bccf307fee992223a5dcfa168144b0c0
#
_cell.length_a   1.000
_cell.length_b   1.000
_cell.length_c   1.000
_cell.angle_alpha   90.00
_cell.angle_beta   90.00
_cell.angle_gamma   90.00
#
_symmetry.space_group_name_H-M   'P 1'
#
loop_
_entity.id
_entity.type
_entity.pdbx_description
1 polymer ?
#
loop_
_entity_poly.entity_id
_entity_poly.type
_entity_poly.pdbx_seq_one_letter_code
_entity_poly.pdbx_strand_id
1 'polypeptide(L)'
;VNKFKATEIQAGFDNDEAKLLGFYAQKGLFEEYASFGRGHGHDLASFETYHQARGLRWPVVDGKETLWRFREGYDPYVKKGEGVKFYGHKDGKAIIFALPYQPAAEVPDKEFDLWMSTGRVLEHWHTGTMTRRVPELYKAFPDAVVFMHPDDAKARKLQRGMEVKVASRRGEITLRIETRGRNKPPRGLVFIPFFDAGRLVNKLTL
;
A
#
# COMPACT_ATOMS: atom_id res chain seq x y z
N VAL A 1 5.16 0.54 -28.27
CA VAL A 1 6.03 -0.26 -27.40
C VAL A 1 7.06 -1.02 -28.22
N ASN A 2 6.67 -1.60 -29.35
CA ASN A 2 7.57 -2.38 -30.20
C ASN A 2 8.69 -1.58 -30.89
N LYS A 3 8.74 -0.26 -30.73
CA LYS A 3 9.76 0.60 -31.32
C LYS A 3 10.99 0.81 -30.43
N PHE A 4 10.91 0.41 -29.16
CA PHE A 4 11.99 0.62 -28.20
C PHE A 4 12.42 -0.70 -27.58
N LYS A 5 13.68 -1.06 -27.72
CA LYS A 5 14.29 -2.19 -27.03
C LYS A 5 14.57 -1.81 -25.59
N ALA A 6 14.44 -2.74 -24.67
CA ALA A 6 14.71 -2.51 -23.25
C ALA A 6 16.13 -1.92 -23.00
N THR A 7 17.11 -2.35 -23.79
CA THR A 7 18.48 -1.85 -23.77
C THR A 7 18.60 -0.37 -24.18
N GLU A 8 17.78 0.09 -25.13
CA GLU A 8 17.74 1.49 -25.56
C GLU A 8 17.09 2.37 -24.50
N ILE A 9 16.06 1.87 -23.82
CA ILE A 9 15.44 2.55 -22.70
C ILE A 9 16.41 2.64 -21.52
N GLN A 10 17.19 1.60 -21.25
CA GLN A 10 18.12 1.55 -20.14
C GLN A 10 19.36 2.42 -20.37
N ALA A 11 19.87 2.45 -21.61
CA ALA A 11 20.94 3.38 -22.01
C ALA A 11 20.50 4.86 -21.96
N GLY A 12 19.18 5.06 -21.92
CA GLY A 12 18.53 6.33 -21.98
C GLY A 12 18.68 7.27 -20.80
N PHE A 13 19.36 6.88 -19.74
CA PHE A 13 19.48 7.73 -18.57
C PHE A 13 20.79 8.50 -18.47
N ASP A 14 21.75 8.24 -19.35
CA ASP A 14 23.12 8.79 -19.25
C ASP A 14 23.37 10.03 -20.12
N ASN A 15 22.47 10.36 -21.04
CA ASN A 15 22.53 11.57 -21.85
C ASN A 15 21.14 12.16 -22.14
N ASP A 16 21.09 13.40 -22.62
CA ASP A 16 19.82 14.12 -22.81
C ASP A 16 18.95 13.52 -23.94
N GLU A 17 19.55 13.00 -24.99
CA GLU A 17 18.85 12.34 -26.07
C GLU A 17 18.17 11.05 -25.59
N ALA A 18 18.83 10.33 -24.77
CA ALA A 18 18.34 9.10 -24.20
C ALA A 18 17.27 9.31 -23.10
N LYS A 19 17.35 10.42 -22.36
CA LYS A 19 16.24 10.86 -21.47
C LYS A 19 14.99 11.19 -22.30
N LEU A 20 15.18 11.80 -23.46
CA LEU A 20 14.10 12.11 -24.39
C LEU A 20 13.45 10.84 -24.94
N LEU A 21 14.23 9.82 -25.32
CA LEU A 21 13.74 8.52 -25.74
C LEU A 21 12.96 7.81 -24.62
N GLY A 22 13.44 7.87 -23.39
CA GLY A 22 12.73 7.36 -22.21
C GLY A 22 11.38 8.04 -22.00
N PHE A 23 11.31 9.36 -22.19
CA PHE A 23 10.07 10.13 -22.12
C PHE A 23 9.05 9.66 -23.18
N TYR A 24 9.44 9.51 -24.43
CA TYR A 24 8.56 9.05 -25.50
C TYR A 24 8.11 7.61 -25.31
N ALA A 25 8.96 6.74 -24.78
CA ALA A 25 8.56 5.37 -24.45
C ALA A 25 7.50 5.34 -23.34
N GLN A 26 7.68 6.12 -22.29
CA GLN A 26 6.72 6.25 -21.19
C GLN A 26 5.38 6.82 -21.68
N LYS A 27 5.44 7.84 -22.53
CA LYS A 27 4.23 8.41 -23.16
C LYS A 27 3.48 7.35 -23.97
N GLY A 28 4.18 6.61 -24.84
CA GLY A 28 3.57 5.57 -25.66
C GLY A 28 2.89 4.49 -24.83
N LEU A 29 3.54 4.02 -23.78
CA LEU A 29 2.97 3.05 -22.83
C LEU A 29 1.76 3.59 -22.09
N PHE A 30 1.83 4.84 -21.64
CA PHE A 30 0.72 5.47 -20.94
C PHE A 30 -0.50 5.66 -21.84
N GLU A 31 -0.32 6.14 -23.09
CA GLU A 31 -1.43 6.36 -24.01
C GLU A 31 -2.07 5.03 -24.45
N GLU A 32 -1.27 3.97 -24.61
CA GLU A 32 -1.78 2.63 -24.83
C GLU A 32 -2.64 2.17 -23.64
N TYR A 33 -2.14 2.29 -22.42
CA TYR A 33 -2.89 1.98 -21.19
C TYR A 33 -4.18 2.78 -21.09
N ALA A 34 -4.11 4.10 -21.32
CA ALA A 34 -5.26 4.99 -21.24
C ALA A 34 -6.36 4.61 -22.26
N SER A 35 -5.98 4.05 -23.42
CA SER A 35 -6.93 3.64 -24.45
C SER A 35 -7.88 2.54 -24.00
N PHE A 36 -7.44 1.63 -23.12
CA PHE A 36 -8.28 0.54 -22.59
C PHE A 36 -9.35 1.02 -21.62
N GLY A 37 -9.11 2.13 -20.92
CA GLY A 37 -10.08 2.71 -19.97
C GLY A 37 -11.08 3.67 -20.59
N ARG A 38 -10.83 4.12 -21.83
CA ARG A 38 -11.60 5.21 -22.47
C ARG A 38 -13.04 4.80 -22.69
N GLY A 39 -13.97 5.59 -22.16
CA GLY A 39 -15.42 5.34 -22.25
C GLY A 39 -15.92 4.22 -21.32
N HIS A 40 -15.05 3.60 -20.52
CA HIS A 40 -15.40 2.50 -19.62
C HIS A 40 -15.36 2.89 -18.13
N GLY A 41 -15.44 4.18 -17.82
CA GLY A 41 -15.44 4.65 -16.43
C GLY A 41 -14.04 4.86 -15.84
N HIS A 42 -13.00 4.76 -16.66
CA HIS A 42 -11.58 4.88 -16.28
C HIS A 42 -10.82 5.85 -17.18
N ASP A 43 -11.52 6.85 -17.73
CA ASP A 43 -10.92 7.82 -18.61
C ASP A 43 -9.80 8.61 -17.95
N LEU A 44 -8.67 8.73 -18.64
CA LEU A 44 -7.49 9.44 -18.21
C LEU A 44 -7.23 10.65 -19.11
N ALA A 45 -6.62 11.70 -18.54
CA ALA A 45 -6.07 12.79 -19.34
C ALA A 45 -4.88 12.30 -20.18
N SER A 46 -4.41 13.12 -21.13
CA SER A 46 -3.21 12.82 -21.89
C SER A 46 -1.96 12.78 -20.99
N PHE A 47 -0.94 12.09 -21.44
CA PHE A 47 0.35 12.03 -20.75
C PHE A 47 0.91 13.43 -20.47
N GLU A 48 0.85 14.33 -21.46
CA GLU A 48 1.31 15.70 -21.34
C GLU A 48 0.53 16.47 -20.27
N THR A 49 -0.79 16.30 -20.24
CA THR A 49 -1.64 16.96 -19.23
C THR A 49 -1.24 16.54 -17.83
N TYR A 50 -1.03 15.23 -17.58
CA TYR A 50 -0.57 14.76 -16.28
C TYR A 50 0.83 15.25 -15.94
N HIS A 51 1.72 15.27 -16.92
CA HIS A 51 3.09 15.77 -16.73
C HIS A 51 3.13 17.24 -16.31
N GLN A 52 2.29 18.08 -16.91
CA GLN A 52 2.19 19.51 -16.59
C GLN A 52 1.45 19.76 -15.27
N ALA A 53 0.32 19.10 -15.05
CA ALA A 53 -0.52 19.29 -13.86
C ALA A 53 0.02 18.63 -12.59
N ARG A 54 1.02 17.73 -12.72
CA ARG A 54 1.59 16.94 -11.60
C ARG A 54 0.59 16.03 -10.88
N GLY A 55 -0.57 15.79 -11.47
CA GLY A 55 -1.60 14.91 -10.97
C GLY A 55 -3.00 15.52 -11.13
N LEU A 56 -3.96 14.67 -11.48
CA LEU A 56 -5.38 15.00 -11.59
C LEU A 56 -6.17 13.87 -10.96
N ARG A 57 -7.32 14.20 -10.39
CA ARG A 57 -8.27 13.19 -9.93
C ARG A 57 -8.94 12.54 -11.14
N TRP A 58 -8.91 11.23 -11.22
CA TRP A 58 -9.58 10.50 -12.28
C TRP A 58 -10.98 9.97 -11.85
N PRO A 59 -11.85 9.69 -12.81
CA PRO A 59 -11.64 9.82 -14.24
C PRO A 59 -11.52 11.28 -14.69
N VAL A 60 -10.81 11.49 -15.81
CA VAL A 60 -10.73 12.79 -16.48
C VAL A 60 -11.53 12.69 -17.78
N VAL A 61 -12.70 13.30 -17.80
CA VAL A 61 -13.63 13.27 -18.93
C VAL A 61 -13.72 14.68 -19.52
N ASP A 62 -13.59 14.78 -20.85
CA ASP A 62 -13.58 16.06 -21.56
C ASP A 62 -12.62 17.10 -20.96
N GLY A 63 -11.42 16.64 -20.56
CA GLY A 63 -10.38 17.47 -19.97
C GLY A 63 -10.64 17.93 -18.53
N LYS A 64 -11.70 17.44 -17.89
CA LYS A 64 -12.06 17.82 -16.51
C LYS A 64 -11.84 16.67 -15.56
N GLU A 65 -11.13 16.93 -14.45
CA GLU A 65 -10.99 15.97 -13.37
C GLU A 65 -12.30 15.73 -12.62
N THR A 66 -12.52 14.53 -12.12
CA THR A 66 -13.71 14.19 -11.33
C THR A 66 -13.43 14.36 -9.84
N LEU A 67 -14.16 15.27 -9.19
CA LEU A 67 -14.02 15.51 -7.75
C LEU A 67 -14.63 14.38 -6.93
N TRP A 68 -15.78 13.88 -7.37
CA TRP A 68 -16.50 12.80 -6.67
C TRP A 68 -17.13 11.85 -7.68
N ARG A 69 -16.83 10.57 -7.53
CA ARG A 69 -17.57 9.48 -8.13
C ARG A 69 -18.74 9.09 -7.22
N PHE A 70 -19.74 8.45 -7.77
CA PHE A 70 -20.88 7.92 -7.01
C PHE A 70 -21.60 8.98 -6.16
N ARG A 71 -21.63 10.19 -6.66
CA ARG A 71 -22.41 11.29 -6.09
C ARG A 71 -23.28 11.90 -7.19
N GLU A 72 -24.59 12.02 -6.92
CA GLU A 72 -25.52 12.55 -7.88
C GLU A 72 -25.13 13.95 -8.40
N GLY A 73 -25.16 14.10 -9.71
CA GLY A 73 -24.80 15.32 -10.41
C GLY A 73 -23.31 15.63 -10.53
N TYR A 74 -22.42 14.75 -10.02
CA TYR A 74 -20.97 14.92 -10.09
C TYR A 74 -20.26 13.83 -10.89
N ASP A 75 -20.89 12.67 -11.07
CA ASP A 75 -20.32 11.58 -11.85
C ASP A 75 -20.45 11.87 -13.35
N PRO A 76 -19.34 11.97 -14.11
CA PRO A 76 -19.38 12.36 -15.51
C PRO A 76 -20.04 11.30 -16.43
N TYR A 77 -20.22 10.07 -15.93
CA TYR A 77 -20.84 8.99 -16.70
C TYR A 77 -22.32 8.80 -16.41
N VAL A 78 -22.87 9.57 -15.48
CA VAL A 78 -24.29 9.48 -15.07
C VAL A 78 -24.99 10.79 -15.38
N LYS A 79 -26.10 10.75 -16.12
CA LYS A 79 -26.86 11.95 -16.44
C LYS A 79 -27.46 12.54 -15.17
N LYS A 80 -27.52 13.87 -15.12
CA LYS A 80 -28.15 14.59 -14.02
C LYS A 80 -29.61 14.15 -13.86
N GLY A 81 -29.99 13.79 -12.65
CA GLY A 81 -31.32 13.27 -12.34
C GLY A 81 -31.49 11.74 -12.42
N GLU A 82 -30.44 11.02 -12.84
CA GLU A 82 -30.43 9.56 -12.85
C GLU A 82 -29.89 8.93 -11.54
N GLY A 83 -29.62 9.73 -10.52
CA GLY A 83 -29.13 9.27 -9.24
C GLY A 83 -27.66 8.86 -9.24
N VAL A 84 -27.35 7.82 -8.48
CA VAL A 84 -25.99 7.23 -8.37
C VAL A 84 -25.99 5.87 -9.04
N LYS A 85 -24.99 5.63 -9.90
CA LYS A 85 -24.81 4.34 -10.57
C LYS A 85 -23.42 3.75 -10.25
N PHE A 86 -23.38 2.48 -9.88
CA PHE A 86 -22.15 1.72 -9.66
C PHE A 86 -21.78 0.95 -10.92
N TYR A 87 -20.52 1.07 -11.35
CA TYR A 87 -20.04 0.41 -12.55
C TYR A 87 -19.84 -1.09 -12.32
N GLY A 88 -19.91 -1.84 -13.40
CA GLY A 88 -19.83 -3.29 -13.37
C GLY A 88 -21.20 -4.01 -13.24
N HIS A 89 -22.28 -3.26 -12.98
CA HIS A 89 -23.66 -3.77 -12.97
C HIS A 89 -24.50 -3.09 -14.02
N LYS A 90 -25.28 -3.88 -14.77
CA LYS A 90 -26.17 -3.37 -15.82
C LYS A 90 -27.27 -2.43 -15.26
N ASP A 91 -27.71 -2.68 -14.04
CA ASP A 91 -28.74 -1.87 -13.37
C ASP A 91 -28.17 -0.69 -12.56
N GLY A 92 -26.85 -0.55 -12.54
CA GLY A 92 -26.15 0.52 -11.81
C GLY A 92 -26.21 0.42 -10.28
N LYS A 93 -26.72 -0.69 -9.72
CA LYS A 93 -26.83 -0.86 -8.28
C LYS A 93 -25.53 -1.40 -7.66
N ALA A 94 -25.26 -1.01 -6.41
CA ALA A 94 -24.17 -1.61 -5.65
C ALA A 94 -24.48 -3.07 -5.32
N ILE A 95 -23.45 -3.91 -5.35
CA ILE A 95 -23.55 -5.28 -4.83
C ILE A 95 -23.40 -5.21 -3.31
N ILE A 96 -24.36 -5.75 -2.59
CA ILE A 96 -24.31 -5.90 -1.15
C ILE A 96 -24.30 -7.40 -0.85
N PHE A 97 -23.18 -7.85 -0.26
CA PHE A 97 -23.02 -9.23 0.16
C PHE A 97 -23.41 -9.36 1.63
N ALA A 98 -24.41 -10.20 1.93
CA ALA A 98 -24.74 -10.58 3.30
C ALA A 98 -23.73 -11.64 3.76
N LEU A 99 -22.59 -11.19 4.28
CA LEU A 99 -21.55 -12.07 4.79
C LEU A 99 -21.68 -12.21 6.30
N PRO A 100 -21.97 -13.41 6.82
CA PRO A 100 -21.96 -13.65 8.25
C PRO A 100 -20.53 -13.48 8.79
N TYR A 101 -20.41 -12.97 10.01
CA TYR A 101 -19.12 -12.91 10.68
C TYR A 101 -18.55 -14.31 10.87
N GLN A 102 -17.30 -14.49 10.45
CA GLN A 102 -16.49 -15.67 10.74
C GLN A 102 -15.26 -15.23 11.54
N PRO A 103 -15.01 -15.82 12.72
CA PRO A 103 -13.80 -15.53 13.47
C PRO A 103 -12.56 -15.97 12.71
N ALA A 104 -11.39 -15.47 13.12
CA ALA A 104 -10.13 -15.96 12.62
C ALA A 104 -9.98 -17.47 12.89
N ALA A 105 -9.28 -18.19 12.01
CA ALA A 105 -9.05 -19.62 12.17
C ALA A 105 -8.31 -19.95 13.47
N GLU A 106 -7.46 -19.03 13.94
CA GLU A 106 -6.77 -19.10 15.22
C GLU A 106 -7.06 -17.83 16.03
N VAL A 107 -7.37 -18.03 17.30
CA VAL A 107 -7.57 -16.96 18.29
C VAL A 107 -6.58 -17.14 19.44
N PRO A 108 -6.28 -16.11 20.23
CA PRO A 108 -5.46 -16.24 21.42
C PRO A 108 -5.97 -17.32 22.36
N ASP A 109 -5.04 -18.06 22.95
CA ASP A 109 -5.33 -19.12 23.93
C ASP A 109 -4.34 -19.05 25.12
N LYS A 110 -4.25 -20.09 25.91
CA LYS A 110 -3.37 -20.15 27.10
C LYS A 110 -1.89 -20.21 26.74
N GLU A 111 -1.54 -20.75 25.59
CA GLU A 111 -0.15 -20.90 25.13
C GLU A 111 0.30 -19.65 24.32
N PHE A 112 -0.57 -19.16 23.44
CA PHE A 112 -0.35 -17.99 22.60
C PHE A 112 -1.42 -16.92 22.92
N ASP A 113 -1.17 -16.16 23.95
CA ASP A 113 -2.17 -15.28 24.60
C ASP A 113 -2.32 -13.89 23.96
N LEU A 114 -1.61 -13.62 22.86
CA LEU A 114 -1.62 -12.33 22.15
C LEU A 114 -2.03 -12.49 20.69
N TRP A 115 -2.80 -11.54 20.23
CA TRP A 115 -2.94 -11.30 18.80
C TRP A 115 -1.65 -10.76 18.22
N MET A 116 -1.35 -11.09 16.98
CA MET A 116 -0.28 -10.47 16.21
C MET A 116 -0.85 -9.82 14.96
N SER A 117 -0.42 -8.59 14.70
CA SER A 117 -0.65 -7.89 13.43
C SER A 117 0.67 -7.51 12.81
N THR A 118 0.72 -7.48 11.50
CA THR A 118 1.88 -7.01 10.75
C THR A 118 1.49 -5.90 9.79
N GLY A 119 2.43 -5.04 9.42
CA GLY A 119 2.16 -3.91 8.56
C GLY A 119 3.41 -3.09 8.26
N ARG A 120 3.21 -1.80 7.99
CA ARG A 120 4.26 -0.86 7.60
C ARG A 120 4.60 0.11 8.72
N VAL A 121 5.81 0.65 8.65
CA VAL A 121 6.22 1.83 9.42
C VAL A 121 6.32 3.02 8.50
N LEU A 122 6.29 4.23 9.04
CA LEU A 122 6.31 5.45 8.23
C LEU A 122 7.63 5.59 7.45
N GLU A 123 8.71 5.17 8.06
CA GLU A 123 10.08 5.35 7.56
C GLU A 123 10.37 4.42 6.37
N HIS A 124 9.62 3.32 6.23
CA HIS A 124 9.87 2.35 5.16
C HIS A 124 8.65 2.08 4.30
N TRP A 125 8.84 2.22 2.99
CA TRP A 125 7.84 1.84 2.01
C TRP A 125 7.84 0.32 1.82
N HIS A 126 6.71 -0.30 2.11
CA HIS A 126 6.46 -1.74 1.92
C HIS A 126 7.55 -2.60 2.57
N THR A 127 8.29 -3.40 1.78
CA THR A 127 9.39 -4.27 2.22
C THR A 127 10.71 -3.53 2.48
N GLY A 128 10.73 -2.21 2.30
CA GLY A 128 11.92 -1.39 2.55
C GLY A 128 13.01 -1.50 1.48
N THR A 129 12.79 -2.24 0.39
CA THR A 129 13.81 -2.47 -0.65
C THR A 129 14.36 -1.19 -1.28
N MET A 130 13.57 -0.13 -1.34
CA MET A 130 13.99 1.20 -1.80
C MET A 130 14.40 2.10 -0.63
N THR A 131 13.53 2.25 0.37
CA THR A 131 13.72 3.22 1.45
C THR A 131 14.87 2.88 2.39
N ARG A 132 15.22 1.60 2.56
CA ARG A 132 16.43 1.21 3.31
C ARG A 132 17.75 1.59 2.62
N ARG A 133 17.70 1.99 1.34
CA ARG A 133 18.85 2.54 0.61
C ARG A 133 19.02 4.05 0.81
N VAL A 134 18.06 4.71 1.46
CA VAL A 134 18.13 6.12 1.85
C VAL A 134 18.69 6.18 3.27
N PRO A 135 19.92 6.72 3.46
CA PRO A 135 20.64 6.65 4.75
C PRO A 135 19.86 7.26 5.92
N GLU A 136 19.14 8.35 5.68
CA GLU A 136 18.34 9.05 6.70
C GLU A 136 17.17 8.19 7.18
N LEU A 137 16.45 7.55 6.26
CA LEU A 137 15.33 6.67 6.59
C LEU A 137 15.81 5.39 7.27
N TYR A 138 16.91 4.82 6.77
CA TYR A 138 17.53 3.66 7.39
C TYR A 138 17.99 3.97 8.83
N LYS A 139 18.67 5.11 9.04
CA LYS A 139 19.11 5.55 10.36
C LYS A 139 17.95 5.82 11.33
N ALA A 140 16.83 6.34 10.80
CA ALA A 140 15.64 6.62 11.62
C ALA A 140 14.97 5.32 12.12
N PHE A 141 14.94 4.26 11.32
CA PHE A 141 14.32 2.97 11.69
C PHE A 141 15.07 1.79 11.06
N PRO A 142 16.24 1.39 11.63
CA PRO A 142 17.15 0.43 10.99
C PRO A 142 16.62 -1.00 11.00
N ASP A 143 15.97 -1.41 12.10
CA ASP A 143 15.56 -2.78 12.36
C ASP A 143 14.08 -2.87 12.73
N ALA A 144 13.43 -3.99 12.40
CA ALA A 144 12.10 -4.26 12.91
C ALA A 144 12.14 -4.49 14.42
N VAL A 145 11.10 -4.01 15.08
CA VAL A 145 10.85 -4.19 16.51
C VAL A 145 9.46 -4.78 16.71
N VAL A 146 9.21 -5.39 17.85
CA VAL A 146 7.86 -5.74 18.27
C VAL A 146 7.27 -4.61 19.10
N PHE A 147 6.19 -4.01 18.61
CA PHE A 147 5.43 -3.01 19.37
C PHE A 147 4.43 -3.73 20.28
N MET A 148 4.40 -3.33 21.53
CA MET A 148 3.49 -3.87 22.55
C MET A 148 2.93 -2.74 23.41
N HIS A 149 1.71 -2.92 23.89
CA HIS A 149 1.13 -1.97 24.84
C HIS A 149 1.96 -1.94 26.15
N PRO A 150 2.22 -0.76 26.74
CA PRO A 150 3.06 -0.65 27.95
C PRO A 150 2.56 -1.50 29.12
N ASP A 151 1.24 -1.60 29.32
CA ASP A 151 0.67 -2.41 30.41
C ASP A 151 0.90 -3.90 30.17
N ASP A 152 0.81 -4.37 28.93
CA ASP A 152 1.07 -5.77 28.58
C ASP A 152 2.55 -6.11 28.75
N ALA A 153 3.43 -5.18 28.40
CA ALA A 153 4.87 -5.31 28.64
C ALA A 153 5.18 -5.36 30.16
N LYS A 154 4.59 -4.45 30.93
CA LYS A 154 4.75 -4.41 32.39
C LYS A 154 4.26 -5.71 33.05
N ALA A 155 3.09 -6.23 32.65
CA ALA A 155 2.55 -7.49 33.15
C ALA A 155 3.48 -8.68 32.89
N ARG A 156 4.27 -8.63 31.82
CA ARG A 156 5.27 -9.64 31.44
C ARG A 156 6.69 -9.32 31.94
N LYS A 157 6.85 -8.28 32.78
CA LYS A 157 8.15 -7.79 33.28
C LYS A 157 9.13 -7.41 32.16
N LEU A 158 8.61 -6.96 31.02
CA LEU A 158 9.38 -6.52 29.87
C LEU A 158 9.55 -5.01 29.89
N GLN A 159 10.70 -4.54 29.46
CA GLN A 159 11.03 -3.12 29.36
C GLN A 159 11.39 -2.77 27.90
N ARG A 160 11.11 -1.53 27.51
CA ARG A 160 11.49 -0.99 26.22
C ARG A 160 12.97 -1.24 25.91
N GLY A 161 13.26 -1.71 24.74
CA GLY A 161 14.63 -1.99 24.27
C GLY A 161 15.17 -3.39 24.63
N MET A 162 14.49 -4.13 25.51
CA MET A 162 14.87 -5.53 25.77
C MET A 162 14.69 -6.38 24.50
N GLU A 163 15.58 -7.32 24.33
CA GLU A 163 15.47 -8.36 23.32
C GLU A 163 14.49 -9.42 23.80
N VAL A 164 13.51 -9.76 22.97
CA VAL A 164 12.46 -10.72 23.29
C VAL A 164 12.27 -11.70 22.16
N LYS A 165 11.95 -12.94 22.53
CA LYS A 165 11.53 -13.97 21.58
C LYS A 165 10.03 -13.84 21.38
N VAL A 166 9.60 -13.73 20.11
CA VAL A 166 8.20 -13.80 19.70
C VAL A 166 8.01 -15.13 18.98
N ALA A 167 7.05 -15.90 19.43
CA ALA A 167 6.76 -17.22 18.91
C ALA A 167 5.29 -17.37 18.50
N SER A 168 5.07 -18.21 17.52
CA SER A 168 3.76 -18.73 17.11
C SER A 168 3.86 -20.25 16.94
N ARG A 169 2.77 -20.90 16.56
CA ARG A 169 2.79 -22.34 16.22
C ARG A 169 3.67 -22.67 15.02
N ARG A 170 4.12 -21.67 14.26
CA ARG A 170 4.88 -21.84 13.00
C ARG A 170 6.36 -21.56 13.13
N GLY A 171 6.74 -20.81 14.15
CA GLY A 171 8.15 -20.47 14.35
C GLY A 171 8.37 -19.38 15.37
N GLU A 172 9.59 -18.91 15.42
CA GLU A 172 10.01 -17.88 16.35
C GLU A 172 10.99 -16.90 15.70
N ILE A 173 10.96 -15.67 16.17
CA ILE A 173 11.93 -14.63 15.82
C ILE A 173 12.33 -13.85 17.08
N THR A 174 13.52 -13.26 17.06
CA THR A 174 14.02 -12.41 18.14
C THR A 174 13.99 -10.95 17.70
N LEU A 175 13.38 -10.11 18.51
CA LEU A 175 13.18 -8.68 18.24
C LEU A 175 13.40 -7.86 19.52
N ARG A 176 13.70 -6.56 19.35
CA ARG A 176 13.62 -5.63 20.48
C ARG A 176 12.18 -5.17 20.67
N ILE A 177 11.78 -5.02 21.92
CA ILE A 177 10.46 -4.51 22.27
C ILE A 177 10.42 -2.99 22.23
N GLU A 178 9.38 -2.43 21.63
CA GLU A 178 9.05 -1.01 21.64
C GLU A 178 7.65 -0.81 22.27
N THR A 179 7.56 0.04 23.26
CA THR A 179 6.31 0.30 24.01
C THR A 179 5.77 1.72 23.82
N ARG A 180 6.43 2.53 22.99
CA ARG A 180 6.10 3.92 22.75
C ARG A 180 5.92 4.19 21.26
N GLY A 181 5.48 5.40 20.93
CA GLY A 181 5.38 5.87 19.56
C GLY A 181 4.02 5.60 18.92
N ARG A 182 3.93 5.98 17.64
CA ARG A 182 2.68 5.95 16.87
C ARG A 182 2.14 4.55 16.60
N ASN A 183 3.02 3.56 16.53
CA ASN A 183 2.65 2.18 16.22
C ASN A 183 2.32 1.34 17.47
N LYS A 184 2.13 2.00 18.61
CA LYS A 184 1.70 1.32 19.83
C LYS A 184 0.34 0.65 19.62
N PRO A 185 0.24 -0.68 19.72
CA PRO A 185 -1.01 -1.39 19.54
C PRO A 185 -1.92 -1.28 20.77
N PRO A 186 -3.21 -1.63 20.67
CA PRO A 186 -4.06 -1.84 21.83
C PRO A 186 -3.57 -3.02 22.68
N ARG A 187 -4.11 -3.13 23.91
CA ARG A 187 -3.80 -4.26 24.80
C ARG A 187 -4.23 -5.59 24.16
N GLY A 188 -3.46 -6.63 24.44
CA GLY A 188 -3.69 -7.97 23.90
C GLY A 188 -3.23 -8.16 22.45
N LEU A 189 -2.58 -7.15 21.86
CA LEU A 189 -2.07 -7.17 20.49
C LEU A 189 -0.59 -6.78 20.46
N VAL A 190 0.20 -7.49 19.64
CA VAL A 190 1.53 -7.05 19.23
C VAL A 190 1.53 -6.69 17.74
N PHE A 191 2.36 -5.72 17.37
CA PHE A 191 2.56 -5.31 15.98
C PHE A 191 4.01 -5.44 15.60
N ILE A 192 4.28 -6.08 14.45
CA ILE A 192 5.63 -6.29 13.92
C ILE A 192 5.67 -5.84 12.48
N PRO A 193 6.50 -4.86 12.08
CA PRO A 193 6.62 -4.45 10.70
C PRO A 193 7.35 -5.51 9.86
N PHE A 194 6.92 -5.67 8.60
CA PHE A 194 7.41 -6.74 7.72
C PHE A 194 8.59 -6.36 6.82
N PHE A 195 9.18 -5.18 6.98
CA PHE A 195 10.22 -4.67 6.08
C PHE A 195 11.62 -5.30 6.28
N ASP A 196 11.85 -5.97 7.41
CA ASP A 196 13.17 -6.45 7.81
C ASP A 196 13.40 -7.90 7.42
N ALA A 197 14.21 -8.12 6.39
CA ALA A 197 14.57 -9.45 5.93
C ALA A 197 15.38 -10.26 6.96
N GLY A 198 16.11 -9.59 7.86
CA GLY A 198 16.86 -10.25 8.95
C GLY A 198 15.95 -10.76 10.07
N ARG A 199 14.75 -10.18 10.19
CA ARG A 199 13.76 -10.50 11.24
C ARG A 199 12.39 -10.72 10.60
N LEU A 200 12.31 -11.75 9.75
CA LEU A 200 11.13 -12.04 8.94
C LEU A 200 9.93 -12.43 9.80
N VAL A 201 8.97 -11.53 9.93
CA VAL A 201 7.70 -11.79 10.60
C VAL A 201 6.90 -12.92 9.92
N ASN A 202 7.12 -13.17 8.64
CA ASN A 202 6.51 -14.27 7.90
C ASN A 202 6.80 -15.66 8.48
N LYS A 203 7.86 -15.82 9.29
CA LYS A 203 8.11 -17.05 10.04
C LYS A 203 7.05 -17.34 11.11
N LEU A 204 6.28 -16.33 11.48
CA LEU A 204 5.23 -16.42 12.50
C LEU A 204 3.83 -16.55 11.89
N THR A 205 3.66 -16.29 10.58
CA THR A 205 2.36 -16.29 9.89
C THR A 205 2.13 -17.55 9.07
N LEU A 206 0.89 -17.77 8.64
CA LEU A 206 0.52 -18.80 7.66
C LEU A 206 1.03 -18.43 6.27
#